data_e0f577b4a409cfc27aea338dce5c2bbf
#
_entry.id   e0f577b4a409cfc27aea338dce5c2bbf
#
_cell.length_a   1.000
_cell.length_b   1.000
_cell.length_c   1.000
_cell.angle_alpha   90.00
_cell.angle_beta   90.00
_cell.angle_gamma   90.00
#
_symmetry.space_group_name_H-M   'P 1'
#
loop_
_entity.id
_entity.type
_entity.pdbx_description
1 polymer ?
#
loop_
_entity_poly.entity_id
_entity_poly.type
_entity_poly.pdbx_seq_one_letter_code
_entity_poly.pdbx_strand_id
1 'polypeptide(L)'
;VQKLKEGTVDKVVVNGMPGSGKTIVAVYLMKYLADSEEYAGKQIGFVVPQTSLRKTMKIIFRSIYGLSPSQVLSPSDVTKKKYDILLVDEAHRLHQYKNISYMGIFKANCEKLGLTTEADELDWILMQSKQAVLFYDSMQVVGPSGIDFERFDKKMEDSFNRRMIAYFTLITQMRVQGGNA
;
A
#
# COMPACT_ATOMS: atom_id res chain seq x y z
N VAL A 1 12.19 -5.08 -7.36
CA VAL A 1 12.56 -6.25 -6.54
C VAL A 1 14.02 -6.16 -6.11
N GLN A 2 14.97 -6.00 -7.03
CA GLN A 2 16.41 -5.98 -6.70
C GLN A 2 16.74 -4.98 -5.58
N LYS A 3 16.22 -3.75 -5.63
CA LYS A 3 16.44 -2.75 -4.57
C LYS A 3 15.87 -3.13 -3.21
N LEU A 4 14.77 -3.89 -3.18
CA LEU A 4 14.22 -4.44 -1.94
C LEU A 4 15.12 -5.53 -1.38
N LYS A 5 15.70 -6.37 -2.25
CA LYS A 5 16.63 -7.44 -1.88
C LYS A 5 17.92 -6.92 -1.24
N GLU A 6 18.50 -5.90 -1.85
CA GLU A 6 19.75 -5.30 -1.38
C GLU A 6 19.62 -4.58 -0.03
N GLY A 7 18.36 -4.40 0.49
CA GLY A 7 18.11 -3.67 1.73
C GLY A 7 18.50 -2.18 1.67
N THR A 8 18.81 -1.68 0.46
CA THR A 8 19.22 -0.30 0.23
C THR A 8 18.04 0.67 0.19
N VAL A 9 16.81 0.13 0.04
CA VAL A 9 15.58 0.90 -0.08
C VAL A 9 14.50 0.31 0.82
N ASP A 10 13.93 1.15 1.68
CA ASP A 10 12.84 0.73 2.56
C ASP A 10 11.47 1.13 2.03
N LYS A 11 11.43 2.10 1.13
CA LYS A 11 10.18 2.59 0.53
C LYS A 11 10.32 2.60 -0.98
N VAL A 12 9.33 2.08 -1.65
CA VAL A 12 9.22 2.11 -3.11
C VAL A 12 7.87 2.75 -3.45
N VAL A 13 7.88 3.83 -4.20
CA VAL A 13 6.68 4.45 -4.74
C VAL A 13 6.56 4.10 -6.21
N VAL A 14 5.44 3.50 -6.57
CA VAL A 14 5.08 3.18 -7.95
C VAL A 14 3.92 4.08 -8.36
N ASN A 15 4.24 5.16 -9.05
CA ASN A 15 3.24 6.08 -9.60
C ASN A 15 2.73 5.57 -10.95
N GLY A 16 1.47 5.85 -11.26
CA GLY A 16 0.91 5.52 -12.57
C GLY A 16 -0.53 6.00 -12.69
N MET A 17 -0.90 6.40 -13.90
CA MET A 17 -2.26 6.86 -14.21
C MET A 17 -3.30 5.73 -14.03
N PRO A 18 -4.61 6.08 -13.95
CA PRO A 18 -5.67 5.08 -13.95
C PRO A 18 -5.54 4.15 -15.17
N GLY A 19 -5.59 2.83 -14.95
CA GLY A 19 -5.46 1.86 -16.04
C GLY A 19 -4.02 1.50 -16.46
N SER A 20 -2.99 2.04 -15.82
CA SER A 20 -1.59 1.68 -16.09
C SER A 20 -1.16 0.29 -15.57
N GLY A 21 -2.08 -0.46 -14.94
CA GLY A 21 -1.79 -1.81 -14.46
C GLY A 21 -1.19 -1.89 -13.05
N LYS A 22 -1.25 -0.84 -12.24
CA LYS A 22 -0.71 -0.82 -10.86
C LYS A 22 -1.10 -2.04 -10.05
N THR A 23 -2.39 -2.35 -9.98
CA THR A 23 -2.91 -3.51 -9.23
C THR A 23 -2.38 -4.84 -9.77
N ILE A 24 -2.24 -4.98 -11.11
CA ILE A 24 -1.68 -6.19 -11.72
C ILE A 24 -0.22 -6.36 -11.31
N VAL A 25 0.57 -5.29 -11.38
CA VAL A 25 1.97 -5.28 -10.94
C VAL A 25 2.07 -5.60 -9.45
N ALA A 26 1.18 -5.05 -8.63
CA ALA A 26 1.13 -5.30 -7.19
C ALA A 26 0.86 -6.78 -6.87
N VAL A 27 -0.13 -7.40 -7.53
CA VAL A 27 -0.46 -8.83 -7.36
C VAL A 27 0.68 -9.72 -7.87
N TYR A 28 1.27 -9.39 -9.02
CA TYR A 28 2.42 -10.10 -9.56
C TYR A 28 3.62 -10.03 -8.59
N LEU A 29 3.91 -8.86 -8.05
CA LEU A 29 4.97 -8.69 -7.06
C LEU A 29 4.69 -9.51 -5.80
N MET A 30 3.44 -9.52 -5.32
CA MET A 30 3.05 -10.34 -4.18
C MET A 30 3.29 -11.84 -4.43
N LYS A 31 2.92 -12.32 -5.62
CA LYS A 31 3.17 -13.71 -6.04
C LYS A 31 4.67 -14.01 -6.13
N TYR A 32 5.43 -13.12 -6.75
CA TYR A 32 6.88 -13.25 -6.84
C TYR A 32 7.55 -13.38 -5.46
N LEU A 33 7.14 -12.53 -4.50
CA LEU A 33 7.68 -12.58 -3.14
C LEU A 33 7.27 -13.87 -2.41
N ALA A 34 6.05 -14.36 -2.64
CA ALA A 34 5.57 -15.61 -2.04
C ALA A 34 6.30 -16.85 -2.56
N ASP A 35 6.72 -16.85 -3.83
CA ASP A 35 7.44 -17.98 -4.46
C ASP A 35 8.97 -17.92 -4.20
N SER A 36 9.49 -16.81 -3.77
CA SER A 36 10.94 -16.64 -3.63
C SER A 36 11.42 -17.23 -2.29
N GLU A 37 12.37 -18.14 -2.34
CA GLU A 37 13.00 -18.74 -1.16
C GLU A 37 13.61 -17.69 -0.21
N GLU A 38 14.11 -16.58 -0.76
CA GLU A 38 14.69 -15.46 -0.02
C GLU A 38 13.69 -14.81 0.94
N TYR A 39 12.40 -14.87 0.59
CA TYR A 39 11.32 -14.28 1.39
C TYR A 39 10.53 -15.35 2.17
N ALA A 40 10.97 -16.60 2.16
CA ALA A 40 10.35 -17.68 2.92
C ALA A 40 10.29 -17.31 4.41
N GLY A 41 9.12 -17.46 5.01
CA GLY A 41 8.88 -17.12 6.43
C GLY A 41 8.74 -15.63 6.74
N LYS A 42 8.92 -14.72 5.75
CA LYS A 42 8.68 -13.29 5.94
C LYS A 42 7.19 -12.98 6.07
N GLN A 43 6.87 -12.01 6.92
CA GLN A 43 5.50 -11.49 7.09
C GLN A 43 5.23 -10.47 5.98
N ILE A 44 4.52 -10.89 4.94
CA ILE A 44 4.18 -10.05 3.79
C ILE A 44 2.68 -9.80 3.77
N GLY A 45 2.26 -8.53 3.64
CA GLY A 45 0.86 -8.13 3.58
C GLY A 45 0.55 -7.29 2.34
N PHE A 46 -0.69 -7.40 1.89
CA PHE A 46 -1.25 -6.64 0.76
C PHE A 46 -2.38 -5.75 1.25
N VAL A 47 -2.12 -4.47 1.36
CA VAL A 47 -3.07 -3.49 1.93
C VAL A 47 -3.93 -2.90 0.84
N VAL A 48 -5.25 -2.94 1.04
CA VAL A 48 -6.24 -2.35 0.14
C VAL A 48 -7.19 -1.49 0.96
N PRO A 49 -7.12 -0.14 0.86
CA PRO A 49 -7.97 0.77 1.62
C PRO A 49 -9.46 0.58 1.32
N GLN A 50 -9.81 0.46 0.05
CA GLN A 50 -11.21 0.36 -0.39
C GLN A 50 -11.83 -1.01 -0.11
N THR A 51 -12.94 -1.04 0.63
CA THR A 51 -13.57 -2.28 1.08
C THR A 51 -14.07 -3.18 -0.05
N SER A 52 -14.67 -2.62 -1.11
CA SER A 52 -15.14 -3.39 -2.27
C SER A 52 -13.98 -4.06 -2.99
N LEU A 53 -12.92 -3.30 -3.30
CA LEU A 53 -11.71 -3.82 -3.94
C LEU A 53 -11.03 -4.88 -3.06
N ARG A 54 -10.97 -4.66 -1.75
CA ARG A 54 -10.40 -5.64 -0.81
C ARG A 54 -11.14 -6.99 -0.82
N LYS A 55 -12.48 -6.98 -0.94
CA LYS A 55 -13.25 -8.22 -1.10
C LYS A 55 -12.88 -8.96 -2.39
N THR A 56 -12.78 -8.24 -3.50
CA THR A 56 -12.34 -8.80 -4.79
C THR A 56 -10.93 -9.36 -4.72
N MET A 57 -9.99 -8.62 -4.10
CA MET A 57 -8.61 -9.09 -3.93
C MET A 57 -8.53 -10.38 -3.09
N LYS A 58 -9.35 -10.54 -2.07
CA LYS A 58 -9.43 -11.79 -1.29
C LYS A 58 -9.87 -13.00 -2.15
N ILE A 59 -10.76 -12.78 -3.12
CA ILE A 59 -11.18 -13.83 -4.06
C ILE A 59 -10.02 -14.16 -5.01
N ILE A 60 -9.36 -13.14 -5.57
CA ILE A 60 -8.20 -13.30 -6.45
C ILE A 60 -7.08 -14.06 -5.74
N PHE A 61 -6.73 -13.65 -4.51
CA PHE A 61 -5.68 -14.33 -3.75
C PHE A 61 -5.99 -15.79 -3.46
N ARG A 62 -7.27 -16.13 -3.26
CA ARG A 62 -7.70 -17.52 -3.08
C ARG A 62 -7.49 -18.36 -4.34
N SER A 63 -7.58 -17.79 -5.54
CA SER A 63 -7.43 -18.46 -6.81
C SER A 63 -5.97 -18.61 -7.27
N ILE A 64 -5.03 -17.89 -6.61
CA ILE A 64 -3.61 -17.94 -6.97
C ILE A 64 -2.89 -18.87 -6.00
N TYR A 65 -2.30 -19.94 -6.53
CA TYR A 65 -1.49 -20.86 -5.73
C TYR A 65 -0.35 -20.12 -4.99
N GLY A 66 -0.15 -20.42 -3.71
CA GLY A 66 0.86 -19.79 -2.86
C GLY A 66 0.44 -18.46 -2.22
N LEU A 67 -0.73 -17.89 -2.58
CA LEU A 67 -1.31 -16.72 -1.92
C LEU A 67 -2.47 -17.10 -1.00
N SER A 68 -2.69 -16.28 0.03
CA SER A 68 -3.78 -16.46 0.99
C SER A 68 -4.65 -15.20 1.09
N PRO A 69 -5.98 -15.32 1.16
CA PRO A 69 -6.88 -14.20 1.45
C PRO A 69 -6.57 -13.48 2.77
N SER A 70 -5.91 -14.15 3.72
CA SER A 70 -5.48 -13.55 5.00
C SER A 70 -4.35 -12.53 4.86
N GLN A 71 -3.63 -12.54 3.73
CA GLN A 71 -2.61 -11.54 3.41
C GLN A 71 -3.21 -10.23 2.92
N VAL A 72 -4.51 -10.22 2.52
CA VAL A 72 -5.22 -9.03 2.05
C VAL A 72 -5.83 -8.29 3.24
N LEU A 73 -5.30 -7.12 3.53
CA LEU A 73 -5.49 -6.35 4.75
C LEU A 73 -6.24 -5.04 4.50
N SER A 74 -6.96 -4.56 5.51
CA SER A 74 -7.32 -3.16 5.61
C SER A 74 -6.18 -2.37 6.26
N PRO A 75 -6.16 -1.02 6.14
CA PRO A 75 -5.20 -0.20 6.89
C PRO A 75 -5.25 -0.46 8.41
N SER A 76 -6.44 -0.63 8.98
CA SER A 76 -6.61 -0.96 10.41
C SER A 76 -6.05 -2.35 10.78
N ASP A 77 -6.05 -3.32 9.86
CA ASP A 77 -5.46 -4.64 10.13
C ASP A 77 -3.95 -4.57 10.30
N VAL A 78 -3.30 -3.61 9.64
CA VAL A 78 -1.85 -3.40 9.72
C VAL A 78 -1.40 -3.08 11.16
N THR A 79 -2.24 -2.41 11.94
CA THR A 79 -1.89 -2.03 13.32
C THR A 79 -1.78 -3.22 14.30
N LYS A 80 -2.15 -4.43 13.87
CA LYS A 80 -2.21 -5.62 14.73
C LYS A 80 -0.86 -6.29 14.95
N LYS A 81 0.07 -6.16 13.98
CA LYS A 81 1.41 -6.79 14.05
C LYS A 81 2.42 -6.07 13.16
N LYS A 82 3.69 -6.44 13.29
CA LYS A 82 4.76 -5.98 12.39
C LYS A 82 4.82 -6.84 11.12
N TYR A 83 5.27 -6.23 10.03
CA TYR A 83 5.47 -6.87 8.73
C TYR A 83 6.90 -6.65 8.24
N ASP A 84 7.42 -7.61 7.51
CA ASP A 84 8.69 -7.41 6.79
C ASP A 84 8.46 -6.56 5.54
N ILE A 85 7.39 -6.85 4.79
CA ILE A 85 7.02 -6.10 3.58
C ILE A 85 5.51 -5.83 3.57
N LEU A 86 5.13 -4.58 3.30
CA LEU A 86 3.75 -4.22 2.97
C LEU A 86 3.68 -3.67 1.55
N LEU A 87 2.81 -4.26 0.73
CA LEU A 87 2.40 -3.71 -0.56
C LEU A 87 1.07 -2.99 -0.34
N VAL A 88 0.97 -1.75 -0.80
CA VAL A 88 -0.24 -0.93 -0.64
C VAL A 88 -0.79 -0.56 -2.01
N ASP A 89 -1.91 -1.15 -2.38
CA ASP A 89 -2.61 -0.77 -3.61
C ASP A 89 -3.52 0.44 -3.35
N GLU A 90 -3.65 1.33 -4.34
CA GLU A 90 -4.45 2.55 -4.21
C GLU A 90 -4.05 3.43 -3.00
N ALA A 91 -2.75 3.65 -2.78
CA ALA A 91 -2.23 4.36 -1.60
C ALA A 91 -2.77 5.80 -1.45
N HIS A 92 -3.22 6.44 -2.54
CA HIS A 92 -3.90 7.74 -2.52
C HIS A 92 -5.27 7.71 -1.80
N ARG A 93 -5.82 6.50 -1.55
CA ARG A 93 -7.10 6.31 -0.82
C ARG A 93 -6.92 6.06 0.67
N LEU A 94 -5.71 6.15 1.20
CA LEU A 94 -5.47 6.14 2.64
C LEU A 94 -6.06 7.41 3.29
N HIS A 95 -6.52 7.29 4.53
CA HIS A 95 -7.28 8.35 5.21
C HIS A 95 -6.46 9.05 6.30
N GLN A 96 -6.79 10.33 6.48
CA GLN A 96 -6.46 11.15 7.64
C GLN A 96 -7.60 11.05 8.67
N TYR A 97 -7.34 11.47 9.90
CA TYR A 97 -8.37 11.64 10.95
C TYR A 97 -9.27 12.85 10.64
N LYS A 98 -9.98 12.79 9.52
CA LYS A 98 -10.84 13.88 9.06
C LYS A 98 -11.98 13.34 8.21
N ASN A 99 -13.21 13.66 8.55
CA ASN A 99 -14.41 13.29 7.78
C ASN A 99 -14.54 11.78 7.48
N ILE A 100 -14.17 10.94 8.42
CA ILE A 100 -14.30 9.48 8.34
C ILE A 100 -15.36 8.98 9.32
N SER A 101 -16.12 7.95 8.93
CA SER A 101 -17.20 7.38 9.75
C SER A 101 -16.72 6.55 10.95
N TYR A 102 -15.44 6.16 10.95
CA TYR A 102 -14.83 5.28 11.97
C TYR A 102 -13.79 5.99 12.85
N MET A 103 -14.05 7.25 13.22
CA MET A 103 -13.12 8.09 14.01
C MET A 103 -12.67 7.44 15.32
N GLY A 104 -13.58 6.74 16.01
CA GLY A 104 -13.23 6.03 17.25
C GLY A 104 -12.22 4.90 17.04
N ILE A 105 -12.40 4.09 16.00
CA ILE A 105 -11.46 3.02 15.64
C ILE A 105 -10.12 3.61 15.20
N PHE A 106 -10.14 4.70 14.44
CA PHE A 106 -8.94 5.38 14.00
C PHE A 106 -8.10 5.87 15.18
N LYS A 107 -8.75 6.56 16.13
CA LYS A 107 -8.11 7.04 17.37
C LYS A 107 -7.51 5.88 18.16
N ALA A 108 -8.25 4.80 18.38
CA ALA A 108 -7.76 3.62 19.08
C ALA A 108 -6.53 2.98 18.38
N ASN A 109 -6.52 2.97 17.05
CA ASN A 109 -5.36 2.49 16.29
C ASN A 109 -4.13 3.40 16.46
N CYS A 110 -4.32 4.73 16.45
CA CYS A 110 -3.24 5.67 16.74
C CYS A 110 -2.68 5.45 18.16
N GLU A 111 -3.54 5.40 19.17
CA GLU A 111 -3.15 5.16 20.57
C GLU A 111 -2.37 3.86 20.74
N LYS A 112 -2.84 2.77 20.10
CA LYS A 112 -2.14 1.48 20.10
C LYS A 112 -0.73 1.56 19.53
N LEU A 113 -0.50 2.43 18.58
CA LEU A 113 0.81 2.64 17.95
C LEU A 113 1.64 3.72 18.64
N GLY A 114 1.13 4.37 19.69
CA GLY A 114 1.78 5.50 20.36
C GLY A 114 1.77 6.77 19.51
N LEU A 115 0.80 6.90 18.61
CA LEU A 115 0.61 8.02 17.70
C LEU A 115 -0.55 8.93 18.20
N THR A 116 -0.53 10.19 17.79
CA THR A 116 -1.68 11.11 17.94
C THR A 116 -2.61 11.01 16.72
N THR A 117 -3.76 11.68 16.78
CA THR A 117 -4.69 11.76 15.66
C THR A 117 -4.22 12.70 14.52
N GLU A 118 -3.06 13.30 14.65
CA GLU A 118 -2.37 14.01 13.54
C GLU A 118 -1.73 13.03 12.55
N ALA A 119 -1.49 11.79 13.00
CA ALA A 119 -1.07 10.69 12.13
C ALA A 119 -2.21 10.29 11.17
N ASP A 120 -1.83 9.61 10.11
CA ASP A 120 -2.76 9.04 9.13
C ASP A 120 -2.49 7.53 8.89
N GLU A 121 -3.30 6.90 8.04
CA GLU A 121 -3.16 5.47 7.75
C GLU A 121 -1.81 5.13 7.08
N LEU A 122 -1.15 6.09 6.42
CA LEU A 122 0.19 5.92 5.87
C LEU A 122 1.24 5.79 6.99
N ASP A 123 1.11 6.57 8.07
CA ASP A 123 2.00 6.45 9.24
C ASP A 123 1.90 5.05 9.86
N TRP A 124 0.68 4.48 9.94
CA TRP A 124 0.51 3.12 10.46
C TRP A 124 1.26 2.10 9.59
N ILE A 125 1.17 2.24 8.27
CA ILE A 125 1.84 1.36 7.31
C ILE A 125 3.36 1.47 7.45
N LEU A 126 3.88 2.69 7.43
CA LEU A 126 5.32 2.93 7.52
C LEU A 126 5.90 2.49 8.87
N MET A 127 5.15 2.68 9.95
CA MET A 127 5.56 2.26 11.29
C MET A 127 5.53 0.75 11.48
N GLN A 128 4.63 0.05 10.80
CA GLN A 128 4.41 -1.39 10.98
C GLN A 128 5.14 -2.25 9.96
N SER A 129 5.83 -1.67 9.00
CA SER A 129 6.62 -2.39 7.99
C SER A 129 8.11 -2.06 8.06
N LYS A 130 8.96 -3.04 7.74
CA LYS A 130 10.37 -2.78 7.47
C LYS A 130 10.56 -2.17 6.09
N GLN A 131 9.80 -2.68 5.11
CA GLN A 131 9.79 -2.19 3.73
C GLN A 131 8.34 -1.97 3.27
N ALA A 132 8.09 -0.91 2.52
CA ALA A 132 6.79 -0.59 1.95
C ALA A 132 6.88 -0.34 0.44
N VAL A 133 5.96 -0.94 -0.32
CA VAL A 133 5.77 -0.67 -1.75
C VAL A 133 4.40 -0.03 -1.92
N LEU A 134 4.38 1.24 -2.32
CA LEU A 134 3.18 2.07 -2.36
C LEU A 134 2.81 2.33 -3.83
N PHE A 135 1.69 1.76 -4.27
CA PHE A 135 1.12 2.04 -5.59
C PHE A 135 0.22 3.26 -5.47
N TYR A 136 0.67 4.36 -6.03
CA TYR A 136 0.04 5.66 -5.92
C TYR A 136 -0.43 6.17 -7.29
N ASP A 137 -1.47 6.98 -7.30
CA ASP A 137 -1.96 7.67 -8.49
C ASP A 137 -2.04 9.16 -8.18
N SER A 138 -1.05 9.91 -8.65
CA SER A 138 -0.94 11.35 -8.40
C SER A 138 -1.99 12.18 -9.16
N MET A 139 -2.67 11.59 -10.15
CA MET A 139 -3.69 12.26 -10.96
C MET A 139 -5.11 12.07 -10.41
N GLN A 140 -5.31 11.16 -9.45
CA GLN A 140 -6.62 10.99 -8.84
C GLN A 140 -6.90 12.06 -7.78
N VAL A 141 -8.05 12.68 -7.90
CA VAL A 141 -8.56 13.58 -6.88
C VAL A 141 -8.97 12.76 -5.65
N VAL A 142 -8.36 13.06 -4.53
CA VAL A 142 -8.70 12.43 -3.25
C VAL A 142 -9.81 13.23 -2.56
N GLY A 143 -10.71 12.52 -1.90
CA GLY A 143 -11.75 13.16 -1.07
C GLY A 143 -11.15 13.86 0.15
N PRO A 144 -11.96 14.60 0.91
CA PRO A 144 -11.50 15.44 2.03
C PRO A 144 -10.82 14.66 3.18
N SER A 145 -11.02 13.37 3.24
CA SER A 145 -10.35 12.45 4.20
C SER A 145 -9.11 11.79 3.63
N GLY A 146 -8.88 11.85 2.32
CA GLY A 146 -7.72 11.23 1.66
C GLY A 146 -6.42 11.96 1.95
N ILE A 147 -5.31 11.28 1.70
CA ILE A 147 -3.97 11.87 1.79
C ILE A 147 -3.64 12.44 0.41
N ASP A 148 -3.57 13.77 0.31
CA ASP A 148 -3.15 14.45 -0.92
C ASP A 148 -1.67 14.16 -1.25
N PHE A 149 -1.29 14.49 -2.47
CA PHE A 149 0.06 14.20 -2.97
C PHE A 149 1.14 14.97 -2.19
N GLU A 150 0.89 16.21 -1.83
CA GLU A 150 1.86 17.04 -1.08
C GLU A 150 2.16 16.43 0.30
N ARG A 151 1.11 16.03 1.04
CA ARG A 151 1.25 15.35 2.33
C ARG A 151 1.91 13.98 2.19
N PHE A 152 1.57 13.24 1.14
CA PHE A 152 2.18 11.95 0.83
C PHE A 152 3.68 12.10 0.58
N ASP A 153 4.05 13.01 -0.31
CA ASP A 153 5.44 13.24 -0.72
C ASP A 153 6.30 13.74 0.45
N LYS A 154 5.78 14.71 1.21
CA LYS A 154 6.43 15.18 2.44
C LYS A 154 6.70 14.05 3.43
N LYS A 155 5.76 13.13 3.63
CA LYS A 155 5.96 11.96 4.51
C LYS A 155 6.98 10.97 3.95
N MET A 156 7.10 10.88 2.65
CA MET A 156 8.17 10.09 2.04
C MET A 156 9.54 10.72 2.31
N GLU A 157 9.65 12.05 2.25
CA GLU A 157 10.89 12.78 2.48
C GLU A 157 11.26 12.86 3.97
N ASP A 158 10.29 13.16 4.85
CA ASP A 158 10.46 13.38 6.29
C ASP A 158 10.79 12.11 7.10
N SER A 159 10.97 10.97 6.46
CA SER A 159 11.25 9.77 7.23
C SER A 159 12.53 9.91 8.06
N PHE A 160 12.37 9.90 9.36
CA PHE A 160 13.32 10.07 10.48
C PHE A 160 14.58 9.19 10.44
N ASN A 161 14.71 8.37 9.45
CA ASN A 161 15.91 7.64 9.08
C ASN A 161 16.11 7.83 7.58
N ARG A 162 17.27 8.24 7.15
CA ARG A 162 17.78 8.39 5.78
C ARG A 162 17.68 7.10 4.94
N ARG A 163 16.48 6.52 4.91
CA ARG A 163 16.20 5.29 4.17
C ARG A 163 15.91 5.70 2.74
N MET A 164 16.65 5.13 1.81
CA MET A 164 16.53 5.49 0.41
C MET A 164 15.14 5.15 -0.12
N ILE A 165 14.52 6.10 -0.79
CA ILE A 165 13.25 5.93 -1.49
C ILE A 165 13.54 5.71 -2.96
N ALA A 166 12.84 4.75 -3.57
CA ALA A 166 12.86 4.56 -5.01
C ALA A 166 11.50 4.93 -5.61
N TYR A 167 11.52 5.77 -6.63
CA TYR A 167 10.35 6.14 -7.41
C TYR A 167 10.36 5.43 -8.76
N PHE A 168 9.22 4.88 -9.15
CA PHE A 168 8.98 4.28 -10.46
C PHE A 168 7.69 4.86 -11.04
N THR A 169 7.65 5.04 -12.35
CA THR A 169 6.44 5.51 -13.05
C THR A 169 6.03 4.49 -14.09
N LEU A 170 4.76 4.07 -14.04
CA LEU A 170 4.15 3.24 -15.05
C LEU A 170 3.54 4.15 -16.13
N ILE A 171 4.10 4.13 -17.31
CA ILE A 171 3.71 5.00 -18.43
C ILE A 171 2.75 4.34 -19.43
N THR A 172 2.63 3.00 -19.41
CA THR A 172 1.81 2.26 -20.36
C THR A 172 0.36 2.23 -19.92
N GLN A 173 -0.57 2.57 -20.82
CA GLN A 173 -2.00 2.42 -20.62
C GLN A 173 -2.41 0.99 -20.99
N MET A 174 -2.83 0.20 -19.97
CA MET A 174 -3.22 -1.20 -20.11
C MET A 174 -4.73 -1.40 -20.36
N ARG A 175 -5.55 -0.37 -20.14
CA ARG A 175 -6.98 -0.46 -20.48
C ARG A 175 -7.15 -0.33 -21.97
N VAL A 176 -7.67 -1.37 -22.61
CA VAL A 176 -8.18 -1.28 -23.98
C VAL A 176 -9.34 -0.30 -23.93
N GLN A 177 -9.21 0.83 -24.61
CA GLN A 177 -10.38 1.65 -24.95
C GLN A 177 -11.23 0.76 -25.86
N GLY A 178 -12.43 0.40 -25.39
CA GLY A 178 -13.38 -0.33 -26.23
C GLY A 178 -13.56 0.45 -27.51
N GLY A 179 -13.06 -0.07 -28.61
CA GLY A 179 -13.30 0.49 -29.92
C GLY A 179 -14.81 0.45 -30.15
N ASN A 180 -15.41 1.58 -30.51
CA ASN A 180 -16.73 1.61 -31.11
C ASN A 180 -16.65 0.77 -32.38
N ALA A 181 -17.33 -0.37 -32.39
CA ALA A 181 -17.69 -1.09 -33.58
C ALA A 181 -18.95 -0.44 -34.17
#